data_3712d3faaaf65ce9be9d4a89c9944a23
#
_entry.id   3712d3faaaf65ce9be9d4a89c9944a23
#
_cell.length_a   1.000
_cell.length_b   1.000
_cell.length_c   1.000
_cell.angle_alpha   90.00
_cell.angle_beta   90.00
_cell.angle_gamma   90.00
#
_symmetry.space_group_name_H-M   'P 1'
#
loop_
_entity.id
_entity.type
_entity.pdbx_description
1 polymer ?
#
loop_
_entity_poly.entity_id
_entity_poly.type
_entity_poly.pdbx_seq_one_letter_code
_entity_poly.pdbx_strand_id
1 'polypeptide(L)'
;MSTYLMAIAIGEFDYVEGRTAAGVRIRSWATPGEINAAPYSVNIGVKCLDFFENYTGIKYPLPKLDMVAFNAFGAMENWGLLTFRPNFLLYSELFSHLKAKYKVATTVAHEISHQWFGNLVTMKWWDELWLNEGFAEYMSYISLEKVTRGANRLKDYIATEVMESALIRDRSEWRSLNPEVKDPGDFVRTFTTLYYDKGTSFIAMVAALIGEENFNEGLKHYLTKFSYGNTRSTDLWESLETTKFTARGPDGNPLNLKAFASPWTTQVGFPIVTVHALNSSTFEITQFSNREDKDGKPMEDDSLKQRTQWDIPIWYQIDDQSVKLTWLSKDKPLHISANTEKAILVVNADRHGYYRQNYEKNGWQKIIKQLAENHKVFYHGHSIALA
;
A
#
# COMPACT_ATOMS: atom_id res chain seq x y z
N MET A 1 3.54 13.12 21.97
CA MET A 1 2.33 12.49 21.42
C MET A 1 1.44 13.58 20.86
N SER A 2 0.93 13.41 19.67
CA SER A 2 -0.03 14.34 19.06
C SER A 2 -1.37 14.32 19.80
N THR A 3 -2.04 15.47 19.89
CA THR A 3 -3.30 15.59 20.67
C THR A 3 -4.47 14.81 20.06
N TYR A 4 -4.47 14.55 18.76
CA TYR A 4 -5.53 13.76 18.11
C TYR A 4 -5.56 12.29 18.54
N LEU A 5 -4.47 11.80 19.12
CA LEU A 5 -4.34 10.43 19.64
C LEU A 5 -4.93 10.25 21.06
N MET A 6 -5.37 11.33 21.71
CA MET A 6 -5.98 11.24 23.03
C MET A 6 -7.43 10.75 22.94
N ALA A 7 -7.75 9.75 23.74
CA ALA A 7 -9.12 9.25 23.87
C ALA A 7 -9.48 8.91 25.32
N ILE A 8 -10.76 9.02 25.61
CA ILE A 8 -11.38 8.57 26.88
C ILE A 8 -12.65 7.81 26.48
N ALA A 9 -12.78 6.58 26.99
CA ALA A 9 -14.01 5.77 26.84
C ALA A 9 -14.65 5.57 28.21
N ILE A 10 -15.94 5.88 28.32
CA ILE A 10 -16.75 5.71 29.52
C ILE A 10 -18.01 4.95 29.13
N GLY A 11 -18.30 3.86 29.84
CA GLY A 11 -19.47 3.04 29.57
C GLY A 11 -19.50 1.78 30.43
N GLU A 12 -20.53 0.98 30.28
CA GLU A 12 -20.64 -0.36 30.88
C GLU A 12 -20.02 -1.36 29.89
N PHE A 13 -18.79 -1.79 30.15
CA PHE A 13 -18.05 -2.71 29.31
C PHE A 13 -17.56 -3.93 30.11
N ASP A 14 -17.65 -5.08 29.46
CA ASP A 14 -16.88 -6.26 29.82
C ASP A 14 -15.64 -6.37 28.89
N TYR A 15 -14.67 -7.22 29.21
CA TYR A 15 -13.50 -7.43 28.38
C TYR A 15 -13.04 -8.89 28.30
N VAL A 16 -12.36 -9.20 27.22
CA VAL A 16 -11.54 -10.40 27.04
C VAL A 16 -10.07 -9.98 26.98
N GLU A 17 -9.20 -10.72 27.65
CA GLU A 17 -7.77 -10.40 27.76
C GLU A 17 -6.87 -11.48 27.13
N GLY A 18 -5.77 -11.03 26.52
CA GLY A 18 -4.62 -11.84 26.13
C GLY A 18 -3.33 -11.13 26.48
N ARG A 19 -2.18 -11.83 26.33
CA ARG A 19 -0.85 -11.25 26.56
C ARG A 19 0.09 -11.60 25.44
N THR A 20 0.91 -10.62 25.05
CA THR A 20 2.03 -10.82 24.12
C THR A 20 3.16 -11.60 24.79
N ALA A 21 4.11 -12.07 23.97
CA ALA A 21 5.34 -12.71 24.47
C ALA A 21 6.15 -11.77 25.39
N ALA A 22 6.10 -10.47 25.14
CA ALA A 22 6.75 -9.44 25.97
C ALA A 22 5.95 -9.07 27.23
N GLY A 23 4.77 -9.67 27.45
CA GLY A 23 3.92 -9.44 28.61
C GLY A 23 2.95 -8.26 28.51
N VAL A 24 2.90 -7.59 27.36
CA VAL A 24 1.91 -6.50 27.10
C VAL A 24 0.51 -7.06 27.16
N ARG A 25 -0.34 -6.42 27.94
CA ARG A 25 -1.74 -6.83 28.13
C ARG A 25 -2.61 -6.27 26.99
N ILE A 26 -3.24 -7.16 26.23
CA ILE A 26 -4.19 -6.82 25.16
C ILE A 26 -5.60 -7.12 25.64
N ARG A 27 -6.49 -6.13 25.59
CA ARG A 27 -7.90 -6.33 25.98
C ARG A 27 -8.82 -5.83 24.86
N SER A 28 -9.87 -6.59 24.59
CA SER A 28 -10.97 -6.15 23.74
C SER A 28 -12.22 -5.97 24.62
N TRP A 29 -12.76 -4.75 24.59
CA TRP A 29 -13.87 -4.30 25.40
C TRP A 29 -15.12 -4.15 24.54
N ALA A 30 -16.25 -4.65 25.04
CA ALA A 30 -17.55 -4.48 24.39
C ALA A 30 -18.66 -4.43 25.47
N THR A 31 -19.87 -4.08 25.05
CA THR A 31 -21.03 -4.20 25.93
C THR A 31 -21.22 -5.65 26.39
N PRO A 32 -21.79 -5.89 27.57
CA PRO A 32 -22.00 -7.28 28.10
C PRO A 32 -22.72 -8.21 27.12
N GLY A 33 -23.65 -7.69 26.31
CA GLY A 33 -24.37 -8.47 25.31
C GLY A 33 -23.52 -8.87 24.07
N GLU A 34 -22.39 -8.21 23.81
CA GLU A 34 -21.56 -8.41 22.61
C GLU A 34 -20.19 -9.01 22.92
N ILE A 35 -19.79 -9.09 24.20
CA ILE A 35 -18.43 -9.49 24.61
C ILE A 35 -18.00 -10.86 24.10
N ASN A 36 -18.92 -11.79 23.90
CA ASN A 36 -18.64 -13.11 23.35
C ASN A 36 -18.08 -13.09 21.91
N ALA A 37 -18.18 -11.97 21.21
CA ALA A 37 -17.59 -11.77 19.87
C ALA A 37 -16.18 -11.16 19.90
N ALA A 38 -15.61 -10.85 21.09
CA ALA A 38 -14.30 -10.22 21.25
C ALA A 38 -13.07 -11.16 21.18
N PRO A 39 -13.13 -12.50 21.43
CA PRO A 39 -11.93 -13.34 21.49
C PRO A 39 -11.08 -13.33 20.22
N TYR A 40 -11.70 -13.21 19.05
CA TYR A 40 -10.98 -13.20 17.76
C TYR A 40 -10.07 -11.98 17.64
N SER A 41 -10.55 -10.78 17.97
CA SER A 41 -9.75 -9.55 17.91
C SER A 41 -8.58 -9.57 18.90
N VAL A 42 -8.77 -10.13 20.10
CA VAL A 42 -7.66 -10.32 21.07
C VAL A 42 -6.59 -11.23 20.50
N ASN A 43 -6.95 -12.37 19.88
CA ASN A 43 -6.00 -13.30 19.29
C ASN A 43 -5.20 -12.64 18.14
N ILE A 44 -5.87 -11.87 17.28
CA ILE A 44 -5.20 -11.10 16.20
C ILE A 44 -4.31 -10.01 16.83
N GLY A 45 -4.82 -9.27 17.80
CA GLY A 45 -4.09 -8.19 18.47
C GLY A 45 -2.78 -8.64 19.10
N VAL A 46 -2.80 -9.75 19.85
CA VAL A 46 -1.61 -10.34 20.46
C VAL A 46 -0.58 -10.70 19.41
N LYS A 47 -0.97 -11.42 18.36
CA LYS A 47 -0.05 -11.87 17.30
C LYS A 47 0.53 -10.70 16.49
N CYS A 48 -0.29 -9.68 16.15
CA CYS A 48 0.17 -8.52 15.41
C CYS A 48 1.14 -7.68 16.25
N LEU A 49 0.87 -7.46 17.54
CA LEU A 49 1.81 -6.71 18.38
C LEU A 49 3.14 -7.43 18.52
N ASP A 50 3.15 -8.76 18.77
CA ASP A 50 4.38 -9.57 18.76
C ASP A 50 5.13 -9.50 17.42
N PHE A 51 4.38 -9.53 16.31
CA PHE A 51 4.97 -9.38 14.98
C PHE A 51 5.66 -8.02 14.83
N PHE A 52 4.98 -6.91 15.16
CA PHE A 52 5.53 -5.57 14.97
C PHE A 52 6.75 -5.30 15.86
N GLU A 53 6.75 -5.76 17.11
CA GLU A 53 7.95 -5.67 17.97
C GLU A 53 9.16 -6.38 17.33
N ASN A 54 8.94 -7.57 16.76
CA ASN A 54 10.01 -8.32 16.12
C ASN A 54 10.42 -7.71 14.77
N TYR A 55 9.46 -7.27 13.96
CA TYR A 55 9.68 -6.71 12.64
C TYR A 55 10.43 -5.37 12.70
N THR A 56 10.01 -4.48 13.59
CA THR A 56 10.62 -3.16 13.75
C THR A 56 11.86 -3.17 14.64
N GLY A 57 12.00 -4.18 15.51
CA GLY A 57 13.03 -4.20 16.56
C GLY A 57 12.76 -3.22 17.71
N ILE A 58 11.61 -2.54 17.72
CA ILE A 58 11.25 -1.52 18.72
C ILE A 58 10.09 -2.04 19.57
N LYS A 59 10.32 -2.09 20.89
CA LYS A 59 9.28 -2.54 21.81
C LYS A 59 8.11 -1.55 21.90
N TYR A 60 6.90 -2.11 22.02
CA TYR A 60 5.74 -1.29 22.32
C TYR A 60 5.88 -0.61 23.68
N PRO A 61 5.73 0.73 23.75
CA PRO A 61 6.18 1.47 24.94
C PRO A 61 5.21 1.44 26.13
N LEU A 62 3.98 0.94 25.94
CA LEU A 62 2.95 0.94 26.97
C LEU A 62 2.75 -0.47 27.57
N PRO A 63 2.33 -0.59 28.85
CA PRO A 63 2.12 -1.89 29.49
C PRO A 63 0.86 -2.61 29.04
N LYS A 64 0.00 -1.94 28.29
CA LYS A 64 -1.29 -2.45 27.80
C LYS A 64 -1.71 -1.82 26.49
N LEU A 65 -2.55 -2.50 25.74
CA LEU A 65 -3.29 -2.01 24.59
C LEU A 65 -4.76 -2.43 24.73
N ASP A 66 -5.63 -1.46 24.86
CA ASP A 66 -7.08 -1.67 24.91
C ASP A 66 -7.70 -1.39 23.54
N MET A 67 -8.62 -2.23 23.14
CA MET A 67 -9.45 -2.11 21.94
C MET A 67 -10.90 -2.04 22.40
N VAL A 68 -11.62 -0.95 22.11
CA VAL A 68 -12.96 -0.71 22.61
C VAL A 68 -13.96 -0.63 21.47
N ALA A 69 -14.97 -1.48 21.49
CA ALA A 69 -16.12 -1.43 20.58
C ALA A 69 -17.19 -0.48 21.11
N PHE A 70 -17.48 0.57 20.37
CA PHE A 70 -18.59 1.48 20.64
C PHE A 70 -19.10 2.12 19.36
N ASN A 71 -20.17 2.91 19.42
CA ASN A 71 -20.74 3.52 18.23
C ASN A 71 -19.87 4.71 17.74
N ALA A 72 -18.82 4.40 17.00
CA ALA A 72 -17.84 5.33 16.45
C ALA A 72 -17.86 5.35 14.91
N PHE A 73 -17.15 6.31 14.32
CA PHE A 73 -16.88 6.33 12.87
C PHE A 73 -15.64 5.50 12.56
N GLY A 74 -15.81 4.26 12.06
CA GLY A 74 -14.69 3.43 11.65
C GLY A 74 -13.89 2.88 12.83
N ALA A 75 -12.57 3.07 12.79
CA ALA A 75 -11.64 2.78 13.85
C ALA A 75 -10.66 3.95 14.02
N MET A 76 -9.89 3.96 15.12
CA MET A 76 -8.95 5.03 15.42
C MET A 76 -7.80 4.51 16.28
N GLU A 77 -6.60 4.91 15.95
CA GLU A 77 -5.32 4.47 16.52
C GLU A 77 -4.94 5.11 17.86
N ASN A 78 -5.88 5.66 18.64
CA ASN A 78 -5.60 6.32 19.91
C ASN A 78 -4.58 5.54 20.74
N TRP A 79 -3.47 6.17 21.16
CA TRP A 79 -2.31 5.46 21.67
C TRP A 79 -2.57 4.71 22.98
N GLY A 80 -2.63 3.39 22.87
CA GLY A 80 -2.94 2.49 23.97
C GLY A 80 -4.42 2.26 24.26
N LEU A 81 -5.32 2.97 23.53
CA LEU A 81 -6.77 2.83 23.64
C LEU A 81 -7.41 2.94 22.25
N LEU A 82 -7.23 1.92 21.44
CA LEU A 82 -7.81 1.84 20.10
C LEU A 82 -9.33 1.83 20.17
N THR A 83 -9.99 2.63 19.36
CA THR A 83 -11.44 2.73 19.34
C THR A 83 -12.02 2.20 18.04
N PHE A 84 -13.10 1.45 18.11
CA PHE A 84 -13.65 0.74 16.95
C PHE A 84 -15.17 0.82 16.91
N ARG A 85 -15.71 0.91 15.72
CA ARG A 85 -17.08 0.52 15.46
C ARG A 85 -17.22 -0.99 15.69
N PRO A 86 -18.31 -1.51 16.33
CA PRO A 86 -18.42 -2.92 16.68
C PRO A 86 -18.10 -3.91 15.55
N ASN A 87 -18.57 -3.66 14.33
CA ASN A 87 -18.34 -4.53 13.17
C ASN A 87 -16.88 -4.50 12.62
N PHE A 88 -15.99 -3.69 13.19
CA PHE A 88 -14.55 -3.66 12.89
C PHE A 88 -13.71 -4.36 13.97
N LEU A 89 -14.30 -4.68 15.12
CA LEU A 89 -13.62 -5.32 16.24
C LEU A 89 -14.22 -6.70 16.59
N LEU A 90 -15.53 -6.85 16.48
CA LEU A 90 -16.26 -8.01 16.99
C LEU A 90 -16.58 -8.99 15.87
N TYR A 91 -16.25 -10.27 16.11
CA TYR A 91 -16.53 -11.38 15.20
C TYR A 91 -17.08 -12.59 15.96
N SER A 92 -18.21 -13.09 15.49
CA SER A 92 -18.82 -14.32 16.01
C SER A 92 -18.77 -15.41 14.94
N GLU A 93 -18.24 -16.59 15.28
CA GLU A 93 -18.23 -17.73 14.34
C GLU A 93 -19.64 -18.22 13.98
N LEU A 94 -20.61 -18.00 14.85
CA LEU A 94 -21.99 -18.42 14.66
C LEU A 94 -22.80 -17.45 13.77
N PHE A 95 -22.52 -16.16 13.85
CA PHE A 95 -23.37 -15.11 13.26
C PHE A 95 -22.69 -14.26 12.20
N SER A 96 -21.35 -14.33 12.07
CA SER A 96 -20.60 -13.51 11.13
C SER A 96 -20.12 -14.32 9.92
N HIS A 97 -20.17 -13.71 8.74
CA HIS A 97 -19.63 -14.31 7.51
C HIS A 97 -18.10 -14.14 7.42
N LEU A 98 -17.46 -14.91 6.53
CA LEU A 98 -15.99 -14.91 6.35
C LEU A 98 -15.40 -13.51 6.04
N LYS A 99 -16.09 -12.70 5.24
CA LYS A 99 -15.65 -11.32 4.94
C LYS A 99 -15.60 -10.45 6.20
N ALA A 100 -16.49 -10.66 7.18
CA ALA A 100 -16.44 -9.96 8.46
C ALA A 100 -15.21 -10.38 9.28
N LYS A 101 -14.86 -11.67 9.27
CA LYS A 101 -13.63 -12.18 9.92
C LYS A 101 -12.38 -11.48 9.37
N TYR A 102 -12.30 -11.40 8.05
CA TYR A 102 -11.19 -10.73 7.37
C TYR A 102 -11.14 -9.24 7.72
N LYS A 103 -12.30 -8.55 7.68
CA LYS A 103 -12.40 -7.14 8.00
C LYS A 103 -11.94 -6.83 9.44
N VAL A 104 -12.36 -7.63 10.43
CA VAL A 104 -11.89 -7.46 11.81
C VAL A 104 -10.37 -7.64 11.88
N ALA A 105 -9.83 -8.69 11.22
CA ALA A 105 -8.39 -8.92 11.25
C ALA A 105 -7.60 -7.76 10.64
N THR A 106 -8.00 -7.28 9.46
CA THR A 106 -7.31 -6.17 8.77
C THR A 106 -7.40 -4.87 9.55
N THR A 107 -8.57 -4.53 10.10
CA THR A 107 -8.73 -3.31 10.89
C THR A 107 -7.92 -3.36 12.18
N VAL A 108 -7.96 -4.47 12.93
CA VAL A 108 -7.14 -4.62 14.15
C VAL A 108 -5.64 -4.52 13.84
N ALA A 109 -5.19 -5.17 12.77
CA ALA A 109 -3.78 -5.11 12.36
C ALA A 109 -3.36 -3.70 11.92
N HIS A 110 -4.25 -2.96 11.25
CA HIS A 110 -4.07 -1.57 10.83
C HIS A 110 -3.87 -0.66 12.05
N GLU A 111 -4.80 -0.68 13.01
CA GLU A 111 -4.71 0.17 14.20
C GLU A 111 -3.50 -0.18 15.09
N ILE A 112 -3.06 -1.43 15.10
CA ILE A 112 -1.83 -1.82 15.79
C ILE A 112 -0.59 -1.36 15.05
N SER A 113 -0.58 -1.39 13.71
CA SER A 113 0.51 -0.84 12.91
C SER A 113 0.75 0.63 13.20
N HIS A 114 -0.32 1.40 13.36
CA HIS A 114 -0.25 2.80 13.75
C HIS A 114 0.53 3.06 15.03
N GLN A 115 0.66 2.09 15.94
CA GLN A 115 1.41 2.29 17.18
C GLN A 115 2.89 2.61 16.89
N TRP A 116 3.41 2.24 15.72
CA TRP A 116 4.71 2.64 15.18
C TRP A 116 4.57 3.72 14.11
N PHE A 117 3.72 3.50 13.10
CA PHE A 117 3.52 4.39 11.96
C PHE A 117 2.33 5.32 12.20
N GLY A 118 2.58 6.49 12.77
CA GLY A 118 1.58 7.49 13.17
C GLY A 118 1.70 7.90 14.63
N ASN A 119 1.98 6.97 15.55
CA ASN A 119 2.05 7.24 16.98
C ASN A 119 3.49 7.42 17.46
N LEU A 120 4.36 6.43 17.29
CA LEU A 120 5.78 6.54 17.66
C LEU A 120 6.49 7.56 16.78
N VAL A 121 6.24 7.53 15.49
CA VAL A 121 6.69 8.50 14.50
C VAL A 121 5.46 9.05 13.80
N THR A 122 5.23 10.36 13.94
CA THR A 122 4.03 11.03 13.40
C THR A 122 4.41 11.90 12.20
N MET A 123 3.58 11.99 11.19
CA MET A 123 3.74 12.97 10.11
C MET A 123 3.91 14.40 10.70
N LYS A 124 4.68 15.25 10.04
CA LYS A 124 4.93 16.62 10.49
C LYS A 124 3.70 17.50 10.32
N TRP A 125 2.93 17.29 9.27
CA TRP A 125 1.69 17.98 9.00
C TRP A 125 0.70 17.09 8.24
N TRP A 126 -0.54 17.48 8.17
CA TRP A 126 -1.65 16.73 7.56
C TRP A 126 -1.53 16.58 6.03
N ASP A 127 -0.66 17.33 5.39
CA ASP A 127 -0.33 17.18 3.96
C ASP A 127 0.42 15.88 3.62
N GLU A 128 0.89 15.14 4.64
CA GLU A 128 1.59 13.87 4.48
C GLU A 128 0.91 12.71 5.25
N LEU A 129 -0.43 12.76 5.36
CA LEU A 129 -1.21 11.75 6.08
C LEU A 129 -0.97 10.32 5.58
N TRP A 130 -0.62 10.15 4.31
CA TRP A 130 -0.29 8.84 3.75
C TRP A 130 0.92 8.16 4.43
N LEU A 131 1.81 8.92 5.09
CA LEU A 131 2.89 8.35 5.90
C LEU A 131 2.36 7.57 7.11
N ASN A 132 1.21 7.95 7.64
CA ASN A 132 0.52 7.21 8.67
C ASN A 132 -0.33 6.10 8.05
N GLU A 133 -1.30 6.48 7.22
CA GLU A 133 -2.36 5.59 6.74
C GLU A 133 -1.87 4.56 5.72
N GLY A 134 -1.07 4.99 4.74
CA GLY A 134 -0.51 4.08 3.74
C GLY A 134 0.42 3.04 4.36
N PHE A 135 1.22 3.44 5.37
CA PHE A 135 2.04 2.48 6.11
C PHE A 135 1.22 1.56 7.00
N ALA A 136 0.23 2.09 7.71
CA ALA A 136 -0.62 1.26 8.56
C ALA A 136 -1.37 0.21 7.74
N GLU A 137 -1.89 0.59 6.59
CA GLU A 137 -2.57 -0.32 5.68
C GLU A 137 -1.60 -1.35 5.07
N TYR A 138 -0.46 -0.94 4.51
CA TYR A 138 0.57 -1.84 3.97
C TYR A 138 1.03 -2.85 5.01
N MET A 139 1.40 -2.38 6.19
CA MET A 139 1.92 -3.20 7.27
C MET A 139 0.86 -4.12 7.89
N SER A 140 -0.43 -3.75 7.82
CA SER A 140 -1.53 -4.62 8.22
C SER A 140 -1.52 -5.91 7.40
N TYR A 141 -1.37 -5.81 6.08
CA TYR A 141 -1.29 -6.98 5.19
C TYR A 141 -0.04 -7.82 5.44
N ILE A 142 1.12 -7.16 5.59
CA ILE A 142 2.38 -7.88 5.87
C ILE A 142 2.31 -8.65 7.20
N SER A 143 1.76 -8.04 8.24
CA SER A 143 1.61 -8.69 9.54
C SER A 143 0.65 -9.88 9.48
N LEU A 144 -0.51 -9.71 8.84
CA LEU A 144 -1.52 -10.77 8.74
C LEU A 144 -1.03 -11.97 7.92
N GLU A 145 -0.30 -11.76 6.83
CA GLU A 145 0.30 -12.86 6.07
C GLU A 145 1.20 -13.72 6.95
N LYS A 146 2.00 -13.10 7.82
CA LYS A 146 2.90 -13.80 8.74
C LYS A 146 2.14 -14.49 9.88
N VAL A 147 1.20 -13.78 10.53
CA VAL A 147 0.49 -14.32 11.70
C VAL A 147 -0.59 -15.35 11.37
N THR A 148 -1.09 -15.36 10.11
CA THR A 148 -2.04 -16.36 9.61
C THR A 148 -1.37 -17.51 8.84
N ARG A 149 -0.03 -17.59 8.84
CA ARG A 149 0.80 -18.61 8.20
C ARG A 149 0.53 -18.73 6.68
N GLY A 150 0.36 -17.62 6.00
CA GLY A 150 0.13 -17.60 4.55
C GLY A 150 -1.26 -18.10 4.11
N ALA A 151 -2.18 -18.33 5.04
CA ALA A 151 -3.57 -18.67 4.71
C ALA A 151 -4.27 -17.58 3.90
N ASN A 152 -3.76 -16.34 4.01
CA ASN A 152 -4.17 -15.21 3.21
C ASN A 152 -2.96 -14.75 2.38
N ARG A 153 -3.03 -14.88 1.07
CA ARG A 153 -1.98 -14.38 0.14
C ARG A 153 -2.16 -12.87 -0.02
N LEU A 154 -1.67 -12.12 0.94
CA LEU A 154 -1.99 -10.69 1.08
C LEU A 154 -1.25 -9.82 0.08
N LYS A 155 -0.11 -10.28 -0.47
CA LYS A 155 0.49 -9.66 -1.65
C LYS A 155 -0.47 -9.66 -2.85
N ASP A 156 -1.18 -10.77 -3.05
CA ASP A 156 -2.20 -10.86 -4.11
C ASP A 156 -3.35 -9.88 -3.83
N TYR A 157 -3.76 -9.73 -2.56
CA TYR A 157 -4.82 -8.80 -2.18
C TYR A 157 -4.41 -7.33 -2.42
N ILE A 158 -3.17 -6.95 -2.09
CA ILE A 158 -2.66 -5.62 -2.42
C ILE A 158 -2.73 -5.39 -3.94
N ALA A 159 -2.29 -6.37 -4.72
CA ALA A 159 -2.25 -6.25 -6.18
C ALA A 159 -3.63 -6.23 -6.83
N THR A 160 -4.63 -6.94 -6.28
CA THR A 160 -5.94 -7.13 -6.92
C THR A 160 -7.03 -6.21 -6.39
N GLU A 161 -7.05 -5.94 -5.08
CA GLU A 161 -8.10 -5.15 -4.44
C GLU A 161 -7.63 -3.72 -4.13
N VAL A 162 -6.50 -3.60 -3.41
CA VAL A 162 -6.03 -2.28 -2.94
C VAL A 162 -5.57 -1.43 -4.12
N MET A 163 -4.71 -1.95 -4.98
CA MET A 163 -4.21 -1.22 -6.15
C MET A 163 -5.33 -0.91 -7.15
N GLU A 164 -6.28 -1.83 -7.37
CA GLU A 164 -7.43 -1.56 -8.24
C GLU A 164 -8.33 -0.47 -7.67
N SER A 165 -8.64 -0.52 -6.39
CA SER A 165 -9.38 0.54 -5.68
C SER A 165 -8.68 1.89 -5.85
N ALA A 166 -7.35 1.91 -5.62
CA ALA A 166 -6.55 3.11 -5.79
C ALA A 166 -6.59 3.67 -7.21
N LEU A 167 -6.38 2.84 -8.23
CA LEU A 167 -6.38 3.26 -9.63
C LEU A 167 -7.74 3.77 -10.10
N ILE A 168 -8.85 3.15 -9.63
CA ILE A 168 -10.20 3.62 -9.93
C ILE A 168 -10.48 5.00 -9.32
N ARG A 169 -10.09 5.20 -8.06
CA ARG A 169 -10.30 6.47 -7.34
C ARG A 169 -9.40 7.58 -7.83
N ASP A 170 -8.12 7.29 -8.04
CA ASP A 170 -7.12 8.27 -8.49
C ASP A 170 -7.44 8.84 -9.89
N ARG A 171 -8.21 8.08 -10.69
CA ARG A 171 -8.77 8.54 -11.96
C ARG A 171 -9.79 9.66 -11.79
N SER A 172 -10.61 9.61 -10.72
CA SER A 172 -11.78 10.49 -10.53
C SER A 172 -11.57 11.58 -9.48
N GLU A 173 -10.69 11.37 -8.49
CA GLU A 173 -10.62 12.25 -7.32
C GLU A 173 -9.67 13.44 -7.45
N TRP A 174 -8.84 13.53 -8.48
CA TRP A 174 -7.94 14.67 -8.74
C TRP A 174 -7.09 15.12 -7.53
N ARG A 175 -6.54 14.16 -6.78
CA ARG A 175 -5.80 14.42 -5.56
C ARG A 175 -4.42 13.75 -5.59
N SER A 176 -3.41 14.48 -5.10
CA SER A 176 -2.09 13.92 -4.82
C SER A 176 -2.05 13.30 -3.42
N LEU A 177 -1.03 12.49 -3.13
CA LEU A 177 -0.77 12.01 -1.77
C LEU A 177 -0.29 13.13 -0.84
N ASN A 178 0.33 14.18 -1.41
CA ASN A 178 0.79 15.37 -0.68
C ASN A 178 0.01 16.62 -1.16
N PRO A 179 -1.28 16.77 -0.79
CA PRO A 179 -2.04 17.97 -1.12
C PRO A 179 -1.58 19.15 -0.25
N GLU A 180 -1.78 20.38 -0.71
CA GLU A 180 -1.58 21.53 0.13
C GLU A 180 -2.67 21.59 1.22
N VAL A 181 -2.27 21.59 2.49
CA VAL A 181 -3.14 21.69 3.66
C VAL A 181 -2.64 22.84 4.54
N LYS A 182 -3.37 23.97 4.55
CA LYS A 182 -3.01 25.17 5.32
C LYS A 182 -3.70 25.21 6.69
N ASP A 183 -4.92 24.71 6.75
CA ASP A 183 -5.74 24.75 7.96
C ASP A 183 -6.58 23.46 8.13
N PRO A 184 -7.21 23.24 9.29
CA PRO A 184 -8.04 22.05 9.53
C PRO A 184 -9.23 21.90 8.56
N GLY A 185 -9.77 22.99 8.02
CA GLY A 185 -10.83 22.93 7.03
C GLY A 185 -10.33 22.39 5.69
N ASP A 186 -9.09 22.71 5.30
CA ASP A 186 -8.45 22.11 4.13
C ASP A 186 -8.32 20.61 4.30
N PHE A 187 -7.88 20.15 5.49
CA PHE A 187 -7.78 18.72 5.78
C PHE A 187 -9.10 17.99 5.55
N VAL A 188 -10.22 18.50 6.10
CA VAL A 188 -11.55 17.90 5.90
C VAL A 188 -11.94 17.83 4.41
N ARG A 189 -11.60 18.86 3.64
CA ARG A 189 -11.87 18.92 2.18
C ARG A 189 -10.96 18.00 1.37
N THR A 190 -9.72 17.78 1.83
CA THR A 190 -8.72 16.97 1.10
C THR A 190 -8.68 15.51 1.54
N PHE A 191 -9.30 15.15 2.67
CA PHE A 191 -9.33 13.78 3.16
C PHE A 191 -9.94 12.83 2.11
N THR A 192 -9.22 11.75 1.84
CA THR A 192 -9.61 10.73 0.86
C THR A 192 -9.03 9.37 1.23
N THR A 193 -9.71 8.30 0.80
CA THR A 193 -9.19 6.94 0.95
C THR A 193 -7.97 6.65 0.07
N LEU A 194 -7.60 7.56 -0.84
CA LEU A 194 -6.34 7.46 -1.60
C LEU A 194 -5.10 7.45 -0.71
N TYR A 195 -5.13 8.10 0.45
CA TYR A 195 -4.01 8.05 1.40
C TYR A 195 -3.71 6.63 1.86
N TYR A 196 -4.75 5.78 1.97
CA TYR A 196 -4.66 4.36 2.27
C TYR A 196 -4.23 3.57 1.04
N ASP A 197 -5.07 3.49 0.03
CA ASP A 197 -4.94 2.58 -1.11
C ASP A 197 -3.75 2.93 -2.03
N LYS A 198 -3.62 4.20 -2.43
CA LYS A 198 -2.49 4.67 -3.26
C LYS A 198 -1.20 4.69 -2.45
N GLY A 199 -1.27 5.12 -1.18
CA GLY A 199 -0.14 5.06 -0.24
C GLY A 199 0.43 3.65 -0.13
N THR A 200 -0.43 2.67 0.18
CA THR A 200 -0.09 1.24 0.24
C THR A 200 0.53 0.73 -1.07
N SER A 201 -0.11 1.03 -2.20
CA SER A 201 0.35 0.57 -3.52
C SER A 201 1.71 1.15 -3.88
N PHE A 202 1.94 2.42 -3.57
CA PHE A 202 3.22 3.09 -3.78
C PHE A 202 4.32 2.54 -2.87
N ILE A 203 4.02 2.33 -1.57
CA ILE A 203 4.94 1.70 -0.62
C ILE A 203 5.32 0.29 -1.09
N ALA A 204 4.37 -0.51 -1.55
CA ALA A 204 4.61 -1.85 -2.10
C ALA A 204 5.53 -1.81 -3.32
N MET A 205 5.35 -0.84 -4.22
CA MET A 205 6.23 -0.62 -5.39
C MET A 205 7.66 -0.28 -4.95
N VAL A 206 7.83 0.61 -3.97
CA VAL A 206 9.17 0.94 -3.43
C VAL A 206 9.82 -0.27 -2.77
N ALA A 207 9.08 -1.03 -1.95
CA ALA A 207 9.59 -2.24 -1.31
C ALA A 207 10.05 -3.30 -2.33
N ALA A 208 9.28 -3.49 -3.42
CA ALA A 208 9.67 -4.38 -4.52
C ALA A 208 10.92 -3.89 -5.27
N LEU A 209 11.09 -2.57 -5.40
CA LEU A 209 12.19 -1.96 -6.13
C LEU A 209 13.53 -2.07 -5.40
N ILE A 210 13.55 -1.87 -4.08
CA ILE A 210 14.80 -1.91 -3.29
C ILE A 210 15.02 -3.26 -2.58
N GLY A 211 14.02 -4.14 -2.60
CA GLY A 211 14.00 -5.43 -1.93
C GLY A 211 13.52 -5.36 -0.48
N GLU A 212 12.77 -6.38 -0.06
CA GLU A 212 12.10 -6.42 1.25
C GLU A 212 13.05 -6.29 2.44
N GLU A 213 14.25 -6.89 2.36
CA GLU A 213 15.24 -6.83 3.43
C GLU A 213 15.76 -5.40 3.64
N ASN A 214 16.15 -4.74 2.54
CA ASN A 214 16.61 -3.34 2.60
C ASN A 214 15.48 -2.41 3.04
N PHE A 215 14.27 -2.65 2.56
CA PHE A 215 13.09 -1.87 2.96
C PHE A 215 12.86 -1.99 4.47
N ASN A 216 12.88 -3.20 5.03
CA ASN A 216 12.71 -3.42 6.47
C ASN A 216 13.86 -2.78 7.29
N GLU A 217 15.11 -2.92 6.85
CA GLU A 217 16.26 -2.30 7.52
C GLU A 217 16.13 -0.77 7.54
N GLY A 218 15.75 -0.17 6.42
CA GLY A 218 15.51 1.27 6.33
C GLY A 218 14.35 1.75 7.18
N LEU A 219 13.27 0.97 7.29
CA LEU A 219 12.16 1.27 8.19
C LEU A 219 12.57 1.21 9.67
N LYS A 220 13.39 0.24 10.07
CA LYS A 220 13.96 0.18 11.43
C LYS A 220 14.81 1.41 11.73
N HIS A 221 15.65 1.81 10.77
CA HIS A 221 16.43 3.04 10.89
C HIS A 221 15.53 4.27 11.05
N TYR A 222 14.52 4.43 10.18
CA TYR A 222 13.55 5.52 10.22
C TYR A 222 12.83 5.59 11.57
N LEU A 223 12.22 4.50 12.02
CA LEU A 223 11.48 4.47 13.28
C LEU A 223 12.35 4.71 14.49
N THR A 224 13.60 4.21 14.49
CA THR A 224 14.54 4.42 15.60
C THR A 224 15.00 5.88 15.66
N LYS A 225 15.42 6.44 14.51
CA LYS A 225 15.94 7.80 14.41
C LYS A 225 14.92 8.86 14.80
N PHE A 226 13.66 8.63 14.43
CA PHE A 226 12.60 9.61 14.64
C PHE A 226 11.60 9.24 15.73
N SER A 227 11.92 8.27 16.60
CA SER A 227 11.08 7.88 17.73
C SER A 227 10.61 9.07 18.54
N TYR A 228 9.29 9.17 18.78
CA TYR A 228 8.61 10.26 19.48
C TYR A 228 8.72 11.64 18.78
N GLY A 229 9.10 11.64 17.51
CA GLY A 229 9.24 12.83 16.68
C GLY A 229 8.21 12.91 15.56
N ASN A 230 8.43 13.92 14.72
CA ASN A 230 7.60 14.18 13.53
C ASN A 230 8.49 14.19 12.29
N THR A 231 7.98 13.65 11.19
CA THR A 231 8.73 13.46 9.95
C THR A 231 7.97 13.94 8.72
N ARG A 232 8.74 14.18 7.67
CA ARG A 232 8.27 14.31 6.29
C ARG A 232 8.65 13.07 5.49
N SER A 233 8.04 12.90 4.34
CA SER A 233 8.39 11.82 3.41
C SER A 233 9.87 11.85 3.00
N THR A 234 10.50 13.02 2.95
CA THR A 234 11.95 13.14 2.70
C THR A 234 12.79 12.41 3.74
N ASP A 235 12.40 12.46 5.03
CA ASP A 235 13.10 11.76 6.11
C ASP A 235 13.01 10.23 5.98
N LEU A 236 11.88 9.75 5.44
CA LEU A 236 11.69 8.34 5.11
C LEU A 236 12.64 7.92 3.97
N TRP A 237 12.66 8.67 2.86
CA TRP A 237 13.53 8.35 1.73
C TRP A 237 15.00 8.36 2.11
N GLU A 238 15.45 9.35 2.85
CA GLU A 238 16.81 9.41 3.39
C GLU A 238 17.14 8.22 4.28
N SER A 239 16.18 7.75 5.08
CA SER A 239 16.37 6.56 5.94
C SER A 239 16.47 5.28 5.15
N LEU A 240 15.66 5.10 4.08
CA LEU A 240 15.76 3.96 3.18
C LEU A 240 17.07 3.97 2.38
N GLU A 241 17.57 5.14 1.99
CA GLU A 241 18.85 5.31 1.27
C GLU A 241 20.08 4.97 2.12
N THR A 242 19.95 4.86 3.46
CA THR A 242 21.05 4.39 4.32
C THR A 242 21.35 2.90 4.13
N THR A 243 20.41 2.15 3.57
CA THR A 243 20.58 0.73 3.31
C THR A 243 21.42 0.49 2.04
N LYS A 244 21.99 -0.72 1.92
CA LYS A 244 22.89 -1.05 0.81
C LYS A 244 22.15 -1.68 -0.38
N PHE A 245 20.95 -1.20 -0.71
CA PHE A 245 20.29 -1.71 -1.90
C PHE A 245 21.08 -1.38 -3.17
N THR A 246 20.99 -2.26 -4.16
CA THR A 246 21.74 -2.15 -5.43
C THR A 246 20.88 -1.61 -6.58
N ALA A 247 19.64 -1.22 -6.30
CA ALA A 247 18.73 -0.67 -7.31
C ALA A 247 19.33 0.56 -8.00
N ARG A 248 19.19 0.59 -9.33
CA ARG A 248 19.65 1.70 -10.16
C ARG A 248 18.46 2.45 -10.72
N GLY A 249 18.62 3.76 -10.91
CA GLY A 249 17.62 4.62 -11.51
C GLY A 249 17.60 4.54 -13.04
N PRO A 250 16.71 5.32 -13.68
CA PRO A 250 16.54 5.33 -15.14
C PRO A 250 17.79 5.80 -15.91
N ASP A 251 18.70 6.49 -15.25
CA ASP A 251 19.99 6.97 -15.79
C ASP A 251 21.14 5.96 -15.57
N GLY A 252 20.86 4.80 -14.95
CA GLY A 252 21.85 3.78 -14.62
C GLY A 252 22.68 4.07 -13.36
N ASN A 253 22.53 5.24 -12.73
CA ASN A 253 23.15 5.59 -11.47
C ASN A 253 22.45 4.91 -10.28
N PRO A 254 23.03 4.90 -9.08
CA PRO A 254 22.32 4.49 -7.87
C PRO A 254 20.97 5.22 -7.75
N LEU A 255 19.92 4.48 -7.44
CA LEU A 255 18.57 5.04 -7.35
C LEU A 255 18.49 6.12 -6.26
N ASN A 256 18.07 7.32 -6.62
CA ASN A 256 17.71 8.39 -5.69
C ASN A 256 16.22 8.29 -5.39
N LEU A 257 15.87 7.73 -4.22
CA LEU A 257 14.49 7.50 -3.82
C LEU A 257 13.68 8.79 -3.70
N LYS A 258 14.27 9.86 -3.21
CA LYS A 258 13.60 11.16 -3.08
C LYS A 258 13.19 11.71 -4.45
N ALA A 259 14.10 11.68 -5.42
CA ALA A 259 13.83 12.14 -6.78
C ALA A 259 12.78 11.24 -7.48
N PHE A 260 12.89 9.93 -7.28
CA PHE A 260 11.92 8.95 -7.80
C PHE A 260 10.53 9.13 -7.20
N ALA A 261 10.44 9.26 -5.86
CA ALA A 261 9.17 9.29 -5.14
C ALA A 261 8.39 10.60 -5.32
N SER A 262 9.08 11.72 -5.50
CA SER A 262 8.44 13.04 -5.57
C SER A 262 7.32 13.13 -6.59
N PRO A 263 7.47 12.73 -7.87
CA PRO A 263 6.36 12.76 -8.83
C PRO A 263 5.18 11.86 -8.45
N TRP A 264 5.43 10.73 -7.80
CA TRP A 264 4.39 9.79 -7.40
C TRP A 264 3.51 10.31 -6.24
N THR A 265 4.07 11.12 -5.37
CA THR A 265 3.37 11.67 -4.20
C THR A 265 2.77 13.05 -4.44
N THR A 266 3.35 13.86 -5.33
CA THR A 266 2.92 15.25 -5.57
C THR A 266 2.05 15.42 -6.80
N GLN A 267 2.16 14.52 -7.79
CA GLN A 267 1.31 14.60 -8.98
C GLN A 267 -0.01 13.87 -8.77
N VAL A 268 -1.04 14.38 -9.44
CA VAL A 268 -2.38 13.77 -9.50
C VAL A 268 -2.40 12.69 -10.56
N GLY A 269 -3.12 11.59 -10.29
CA GLY A 269 -3.28 10.48 -11.24
C GLY A 269 -2.11 9.51 -11.24
N PHE A 270 -2.05 8.70 -12.27
CA PHE A 270 -1.07 7.64 -12.47
C PHE A 270 -0.78 7.44 -13.95
N PRO A 271 0.33 6.77 -14.32
CA PRO A 271 0.63 6.50 -15.73
C PRO A 271 -0.14 5.30 -16.26
N ILE A 272 -0.54 5.39 -17.53
CA ILE A 272 -0.89 4.24 -18.37
C ILE A 272 0.30 3.93 -19.25
N VAL A 273 0.80 2.70 -19.15
CA VAL A 273 1.94 2.18 -19.91
C VAL A 273 1.41 1.37 -21.08
N THR A 274 1.70 1.82 -22.30
CA THR A 274 1.24 1.17 -23.53
C THR A 274 2.39 0.50 -24.25
N VAL A 275 2.19 -0.75 -24.65
CA VAL A 275 3.13 -1.56 -25.42
C VAL A 275 2.62 -1.73 -26.84
N HIS A 276 3.44 -1.45 -27.82
CA HIS A 276 3.15 -1.71 -29.24
C HIS A 276 4.38 -2.21 -29.99
N ALA A 277 4.16 -2.87 -31.13
CA ALA A 277 5.24 -3.30 -32.00
C ALA A 277 5.71 -2.10 -32.85
N LEU A 278 6.94 -1.62 -32.61
CA LEU A 278 7.56 -0.60 -33.45
C LEU A 278 7.94 -1.15 -34.83
N ASN A 279 8.46 -2.39 -34.86
CA ASN A 279 8.82 -3.14 -36.05
C ASN A 279 8.87 -4.64 -35.70
N SER A 280 9.29 -5.52 -36.63
CA SER A 280 9.34 -6.98 -36.41
C SER A 280 10.31 -7.44 -35.34
N SER A 281 11.18 -6.60 -34.83
CA SER A 281 12.23 -6.96 -33.84
C SER A 281 12.27 -6.11 -32.59
N THR A 282 11.33 -5.14 -32.44
CA THR A 282 11.38 -4.18 -31.34
C THR A 282 9.97 -3.82 -30.87
N PHE A 283 9.71 -3.99 -29.58
CA PHE A 283 8.59 -3.37 -28.89
C PHE A 283 8.97 -1.97 -28.42
N GLU A 284 8.07 -1.03 -28.57
CA GLU A 284 8.14 0.31 -27.98
C GLU A 284 7.13 0.41 -26.85
N ILE A 285 7.57 0.97 -25.72
CA ILE A 285 6.77 1.20 -24.52
C ILE A 285 6.73 2.69 -24.24
N THR A 286 5.53 3.23 -24.13
CA THR A 286 5.26 4.65 -23.88
C THR A 286 4.39 4.84 -22.66
N GLN A 287 4.34 6.04 -22.12
CA GLN A 287 3.44 6.41 -21.03
C GLN A 287 2.57 7.60 -21.39
N PHE A 288 1.38 7.64 -20.81
CA PHE A 288 0.55 8.83 -20.77
C PHE A 288 -0.19 8.92 -19.44
N SER A 289 -0.59 10.12 -19.03
CA SER A 289 -1.32 10.33 -17.78
C SER A 289 -2.78 9.95 -17.94
N ASN A 290 -3.31 9.16 -16.99
CA ASN A 290 -4.73 8.82 -16.95
C ASN A 290 -5.54 9.95 -16.29
N ARG A 291 -5.63 11.09 -16.97
CA ARG A 291 -6.48 12.20 -16.54
C ARG A 291 -7.74 12.25 -17.40
N GLU A 292 -8.87 12.36 -16.73
CA GLU A 292 -10.16 12.63 -17.35
C GLU A 292 -10.65 14.01 -16.92
N ASP A 293 -11.43 14.64 -17.79
CA ASP A 293 -12.17 15.85 -17.42
C ASP A 293 -13.35 15.51 -16.50
N LYS A 294 -14.07 16.55 -16.04
CA LYS A 294 -15.25 16.40 -15.18
C LYS A 294 -16.39 15.56 -15.81
N ASP A 295 -16.35 15.35 -17.12
CA ASP A 295 -17.33 14.59 -17.88
C ASP A 295 -16.84 13.16 -18.19
N GLY A 296 -15.70 12.75 -17.62
CA GLY A 296 -15.09 11.41 -17.79
C GLY A 296 -14.41 11.21 -19.14
N LYS A 297 -14.12 12.29 -19.89
CA LYS A 297 -13.39 12.20 -21.14
C LYS A 297 -11.89 12.38 -20.88
N PRO A 298 -11.02 11.65 -21.60
CA PRO A 298 -9.59 11.91 -21.55
C PRO A 298 -9.29 13.38 -21.81
N MET A 299 -8.52 14.00 -20.94
CA MET A 299 -8.11 15.38 -21.16
C MET A 299 -7.26 15.49 -22.42
N GLU A 300 -7.77 16.19 -23.43
CA GLU A 300 -7.10 16.41 -24.71
C GLU A 300 -6.04 17.52 -24.65
N ASP A 301 -5.93 18.23 -23.52
CA ASP A 301 -4.94 19.29 -23.36
C ASP A 301 -3.51 18.72 -23.32
N ASP A 302 -2.86 18.74 -24.46
CA ASP A 302 -1.48 18.28 -24.64
C ASP A 302 -0.48 19.00 -23.72
N SER A 303 -0.77 20.22 -23.27
CA SER A 303 0.07 20.95 -22.32
C SER A 303 0.08 20.32 -20.92
N LEU A 304 -1.02 19.67 -20.53
CA LEU A 304 -1.14 18.93 -19.27
C LEU A 304 -0.64 17.49 -19.39
N LYS A 305 -0.77 16.85 -20.55
CA LYS A 305 -0.19 15.53 -20.83
C LYS A 305 1.33 15.55 -20.74
N GLN A 306 1.98 16.62 -21.18
CA GLN A 306 3.44 16.81 -21.12
C GLN A 306 3.95 17.13 -19.69
N ARG A 307 3.09 17.61 -18.78
CA ARG A 307 3.49 18.05 -17.44
C ARG A 307 3.43 16.95 -16.37
N THR A 308 2.72 15.86 -16.61
CA THR A 308 2.57 14.75 -15.67
C THR A 308 3.19 13.49 -16.25
N GLN A 309 4.45 13.28 -15.93
CA GLN A 309 5.22 12.13 -16.36
C GLN A 309 6.02 11.56 -15.19
N TRP A 310 6.28 10.28 -15.24
CA TRP A 310 6.98 9.54 -14.19
C TRP A 310 8.17 8.78 -14.78
N ASP A 311 9.20 8.61 -13.98
CA ASP A 311 10.15 7.53 -14.18
C ASP A 311 9.51 6.25 -13.63
N ILE A 312 9.25 5.28 -14.50
CA ILE A 312 8.45 4.09 -14.17
C ILE A 312 9.34 2.86 -14.18
N PRO A 313 9.43 2.13 -13.04
CA PRO A 313 10.07 0.82 -13.04
C PRO A 313 9.18 -0.19 -13.76
N ILE A 314 9.70 -0.78 -14.83
CA ILE A 314 9.01 -1.74 -15.67
C ILE A 314 9.53 -3.14 -15.36
N TRP A 315 8.76 -3.88 -14.56
CA TRP A 315 8.91 -5.32 -14.47
C TRP A 315 8.23 -5.95 -15.67
N TYR A 316 8.99 -6.70 -16.46
CA TYR A 316 8.46 -7.30 -17.69
C TYR A 316 8.91 -8.74 -17.86
N GLN A 317 8.11 -9.50 -18.59
CA GLN A 317 8.36 -10.88 -18.99
C GLN A 317 8.15 -11.03 -20.49
N ILE A 318 9.04 -11.77 -21.14
CA ILE A 318 8.90 -12.19 -22.55
C ILE A 318 8.66 -13.68 -22.54
N ASP A 319 7.54 -14.13 -23.08
CA ASP A 319 7.11 -15.53 -23.12
C ASP A 319 7.22 -16.19 -21.71
N ASP A 320 7.95 -17.29 -21.57
CA ASP A 320 8.18 -18.03 -20.32
C ASP A 320 9.50 -17.64 -19.60
N GLN A 321 10.16 -16.56 -20.03
CA GLN A 321 11.40 -16.13 -19.40
C GLN A 321 11.17 -15.55 -18.01
N SER A 322 12.25 -15.48 -17.21
CA SER A 322 12.20 -14.80 -15.91
C SER A 322 11.85 -13.32 -16.02
N VAL A 323 11.18 -12.79 -15.01
CA VAL A 323 10.88 -11.37 -14.90
C VAL A 323 12.17 -10.56 -14.86
N LYS A 324 12.21 -9.47 -15.61
CA LYS A 324 13.29 -8.50 -15.67
C LYS A 324 12.78 -7.13 -15.25
N LEU A 325 13.67 -6.30 -14.69
CA LEU A 325 13.41 -4.91 -14.35
C LEU A 325 14.19 -3.99 -15.28
N THR A 326 13.50 -3.00 -15.82
CA THR A 326 14.08 -1.87 -16.57
C THR A 326 13.31 -0.58 -16.27
N TRP A 327 13.64 0.53 -16.93
CA TRP A 327 12.99 1.80 -16.69
C TRP A 327 12.37 2.38 -17.96
N LEU A 328 11.12 2.84 -17.85
CA LEU A 328 10.55 3.78 -18.79
C LEU A 328 10.79 5.19 -18.24
N SER A 329 11.71 5.89 -18.85
CA SER A 329 12.02 7.28 -18.47
C SER A 329 10.85 8.20 -18.83
N LYS A 330 10.65 9.24 -18.04
CA LYS A 330 9.67 10.30 -18.30
C LYS A 330 9.89 11.02 -19.65
N ASP A 331 11.12 11.06 -20.13
CA ASP A 331 11.51 11.89 -21.28
C ASP A 331 11.54 11.14 -22.61
N LYS A 332 11.50 9.82 -22.62
CA LYS A 332 11.66 9.01 -23.86
C LYS A 332 11.02 7.63 -23.77
N PRO A 333 10.57 7.07 -24.91
CA PRO A 333 10.08 5.69 -24.95
C PRO A 333 11.17 4.68 -24.58
N LEU A 334 10.72 3.53 -24.07
CA LEU A 334 11.57 2.38 -23.81
C LEU A 334 11.44 1.38 -24.96
N HIS A 335 12.59 0.88 -25.45
CA HIS A 335 12.62 -0.13 -26.49
C HIS A 335 13.09 -1.48 -25.94
N ILE A 336 12.34 -2.54 -26.23
CA ILE A 336 12.68 -3.92 -25.86
C ILE A 336 12.81 -4.77 -27.14
N SER A 337 14.00 -5.33 -27.34
CA SER A 337 14.28 -6.18 -28.50
C SER A 337 13.71 -7.58 -28.32
N ALA A 338 12.81 -7.99 -29.21
CA ALA A 338 12.25 -9.34 -29.33
C ALA A 338 11.54 -9.47 -30.69
N ASN A 339 11.34 -10.72 -31.16
CA ASN A 339 10.53 -10.95 -32.35
C ASN A 339 9.06 -10.60 -32.06
N THR A 340 8.61 -9.42 -32.49
CA THR A 340 7.28 -8.87 -32.15
C THR A 340 6.13 -9.63 -32.80
N GLU A 341 6.37 -10.43 -33.84
CA GLU A 341 5.36 -11.27 -34.48
C GLU A 341 5.01 -12.51 -33.62
N LYS A 342 6.02 -13.07 -32.95
CA LYS A 342 5.92 -14.34 -32.20
C LYS A 342 5.87 -14.13 -30.68
N ALA A 343 6.73 -13.28 -30.16
CA ALA A 343 6.89 -13.06 -28.73
C ALA A 343 5.65 -12.39 -28.07
N ILE A 344 5.40 -12.75 -26.84
CA ILE A 344 4.42 -12.12 -25.97
C ILE A 344 5.20 -11.35 -24.91
N LEU A 345 5.12 -10.02 -24.96
CA LEU A 345 5.69 -9.16 -23.95
C LEU A 345 4.59 -8.74 -22.96
N VAL A 346 4.78 -9.05 -21.69
CA VAL A 346 3.90 -8.62 -20.61
C VAL A 346 4.68 -7.66 -19.70
N VAL A 347 4.11 -6.50 -19.41
CA VAL A 347 4.64 -5.51 -18.47
C VAL A 347 3.85 -5.53 -17.17
N ASN A 348 4.38 -4.89 -16.12
CA ASN A 348 3.87 -4.95 -14.75
C ASN A 348 3.82 -6.37 -14.18
N ALA A 349 4.88 -7.12 -14.39
CA ALA A 349 5.04 -8.47 -13.88
C ALA A 349 4.84 -8.50 -12.36
N ASP A 350 4.02 -9.46 -11.87
CA ASP A 350 3.62 -9.61 -10.47
C ASP A 350 2.92 -8.37 -9.87
N ARG A 351 2.48 -7.44 -10.74
CA ARG A 351 1.78 -6.20 -10.34
C ARG A 351 2.52 -5.37 -9.28
N HIS A 352 3.82 -5.28 -9.40
CA HIS A 352 4.61 -4.45 -8.49
C HIS A 352 4.45 -2.94 -8.74
N GLY A 353 4.11 -2.54 -9.98
CA GLY A 353 4.05 -1.14 -10.38
C GLY A 353 2.66 -0.52 -10.21
N TYR A 354 2.59 0.68 -9.62
CA TYR A 354 1.37 1.48 -9.51
C TYR A 354 1.05 2.18 -10.83
N TYR A 355 0.64 1.41 -11.84
CA TYR A 355 0.23 1.90 -13.16
C TYR A 355 -0.67 0.90 -13.88
N ARG A 356 -1.42 1.38 -14.88
CA ARG A 356 -2.17 0.51 -15.78
C ARG A 356 -1.31 0.12 -16.98
N GLN A 357 -1.40 -1.15 -17.36
CA GLN A 357 -0.83 -1.64 -18.62
C GLN A 357 -1.88 -1.63 -19.73
N ASN A 358 -1.42 -1.35 -20.94
CA ASN A 358 -2.21 -1.40 -22.14
C ASN A 358 -1.37 -1.97 -23.30
N TYR A 359 -2.03 -2.58 -24.27
CA TYR A 359 -1.39 -3.19 -25.44
C TYR A 359 -2.19 -2.83 -26.68
N GLU A 360 -1.53 -2.75 -27.82
CA GLU A 360 -2.22 -2.72 -29.09
C GLU A 360 -3.07 -4.00 -29.31
N LYS A 361 -4.01 -3.96 -30.24
CA LYS A 361 -4.97 -5.06 -30.50
C LYS A 361 -4.28 -6.42 -30.67
N ASN A 362 -3.18 -6.48 -31.41
CA ASN A 362 -2.43 -7.73 -31.65
C ASN A 362 -1.75 -8.23 -30.37
N GLY A 363 -1.23 -7.33 -29.54
CA GLY A 363 -0.67 -7.65 -28.23
C GLY A 363 -1.71 -8.28 -27.30
N TRP A 364 -2.89 -7.66 -27.18
CA TRP A 364 -4.01 -8.23 -26.42
C TRP A 364 -4.44 -9.61 -26.93
N GLN A 365 -4.55 -9.78 -28.24
CA GLN A 365 -4.93 -11.08 -28.82
C GLN A 365 -3.96 -12.20 -28.46
N LYS A 366 -2.66 -11.94 -28.48
CA LYS A 366 -1.63 -12.91 -28.07
C LYS A 366 -1.72 -13.26 -26.60
N ILE A 367 -1.87 -12.25 -25.73
CA ILE A 367 -2.01 -12.44 -24.28
C ILE A 367 -3.27 -13.28 -23.98
N ILE A 368 -4.41 -12.93 -24.54
CA ILE A 368 -5.68 -13.67 -24.35
C ILE A 368 -5.54 -15.11 -24.83
N LYS A 369 -4.93 -15.34 -25.98
CA LYS A 369 -4.67 -16.69 -26.50
C LYS A 369 -3.79 -17.49 -25.53
N GLN A 370 -2.70 -16.91 -25.06
CA GLN A 370 -1.80 -17.56 -24.10
C GLN A 370 -2.49 -17.91 -22.78
N LEU A 371 -3.33 -17.00 -22.25
CA LEU A 371 -4.12 -17.25 -21.04
C LEU A 371 -5.09 -18.42 -21.23
N ALA A 372 -5.73 -18.52 -22.40
CA ALA A 372 -6.66 -19.62 -22.73
C ALA A 372 -5.93 -20.97 -22.89
N GLU A 373 -4.74 -20.98 -23.52
CA GLU A 373 -3.96 -22.20 -23.76
C GLU A 373 -3.20 -22.66 -22.52
N ASN A 374 -2.50 -21.77 -21.84
CA ASN A 374 -1.72 -22.05 -20.63
C ASN A 374 -1.48 -20.78 -19.83
N HIS A 375 -2.36 -20.47 -18.87
CA HIS A 375 -2.21 -19.33 -17.98
C HIS A 375 -0.99 -19.40 -17.05
N LYS A 376 -0.41 -20.60 -16.83
CA LYS A 376 0.75 -20.80 -15.94
C LYS A 376 2.07 -20.28 -16.52
N VAL A 377 2.11 -19.90 -17.79
CA VAL A 377 3.26 -19.22 -18.40
C VAL A 377 3.52 -17.88 -17.73
N PHE A 378 2.48 -17.19 -17.31
CA PHE A 378 2.61 -15.95 -16.57
C PHE A 378 2.68 -16.23 -15.06
N TYR A 379 3.48 -15.44 -14.36
CA TYR A 379 3.46 -15.44 -12.91
C TYR A 379 2.06 -15.15 -12.38
N HIS A 380 1.76 -15.65 -11.16
CA HIS A 380 0.41 -15.63 -10.62
C HIS A 380 -0.24 -14.23 -10.61
N GLY A 381 0.52 -13.21 -10.24
CA GLY A 381 0.07 -11.81 -10.27
C GLY A 381 -0.28 -11.28 -11.67
N HIS A 382 0.39 -11.77 -12.72
CA HIS A 382 0.07 -11.42 -14.12
C HIS A 382 -1.29 -11.95 -14.54
N SER A 383 -1.57 -13.23 -14.25
CA SER A 383 -2.83 -13.86 -14.66
C SER A 383 -4.04 -13.13 -14.06
N ILE A 384 -3.92 -12.66 -12.81
CA ILE A 384 -4.96 -11.89 -12.14
C ILE A 384 -5.10 -10.48 -12.74
N ALA A 385 -3.97 -9.85 -13.11
CA ALA A 385 -3.96 -8.49 -13.64
C ALA A 385 -4.49 -8.37 -15.08
N LEU A 386 -4.50 -9.48 -15.83
CA LEU A 386 -4.90 -9.55 -17.23
C LEU A 386 -6.30 -10.13 -17.40
N ALA A 387 -6.89 -10.75 -16.38
CA ALA A 387 -8.25 -11.28 -16.37
C ALA A 387 -9.27 -10.20 -16.00
#